data_8762a69dd3fed8b41c8f8e430f360fa5
#
_entry.id   8762a69dd3fed8b41c8f8e430f360fa5
#
_cell.length_a   1.000
_cell.length_b   1.000
_cell.length_c   1.000
_cell.angle_alpha   90.00
_cell.angle_beta   90.00
_cell.angle_gamma   90.00
#
_symmetry.space_group_name_H-M   'P 1'
#
loop_
_entity.id
_entity.type
_entity.pdbx_description
1 polymer ?
#
loop_
_entity_poly.entity_id
_entity_poly.type
_entity_poly.pdbx_seq_one_letter_code
_entity_poly.pdbx_strand_id
1 'polypeptide(L)'
;AMRDSYNLNVGGWLFTFNVGYYVAGILMLISFYISIRIFRSPFGMMLRAVKSNQQRMNYTGLNTKPYTLAAFVISGMYAGLAGGLLSSMDPLAGAERMHWTASGEIVIMAILGGVGTLIGPIVGAGFNEYFKNILSKINDGVLHQWLSFLPDGLENFIVGILHYFVGKGWHLTLGLLFMMVIIFLPGGLVEGGQRLAKMFKRKKTDDGSDSNNTPAE
;
A
#
# COMPACT_ATOMS: atom_id res chain seq x y z
N ALA A 1 -7.69 7.84 -26.45
CA ALA A 1 -7.07 6.63 -26.99
C ALA A 1 -6.69 5.61 -25.90
N MET A 2 -6.15 6.01 -24.76
CA MET A 2 -5.80 5.04 -23.70
C MET A 2 -7.00 4.60 -22.83
N ARG A 3 -8.11 5.30 -22.89
CA ARG A 3 -9.36 4.99 -22.17
C ARG A 3 -10.36 4.16 -22.98
N ASP A 4 -10.09 3.98 -24.28
CA ASP A 4 -10.99 3.25 -25.14
C ASP A 4 -10.95 1.76 -24.81
N SER A 5 -12.11 1.19 -24.52
CA SER A 5 -12.26 -0.24 -24.30
C SER A 5 -12.55 -0.91 -25.64
N TYR A 6 -11.70 -1.84 -26.04
CA TYR A 6 -11.95 -2.69 -27.20
C TYR A 6 -12.68 -3.97 -26.79
N ASN A 7 -13.80 -4.21 -27.42
CA ASN A 7 -14.58 -5.42 -27.21
C ASN A 7 -14.17 -6.47 -28.24
N LEU A 8 -13.50 -7.53 -27.80
CA LEU A 8 -13.22 -8.71 -28.60
C LEU A 8 -14.23 -9.80 -28.27
N ASN A 9 -15.00 -10.20 -29.30
CA ASN A 9 -15.94 -11.30 -29.18
C ASN A 9 -15.26 -12.60 -29.69
N VAL A 10 -14.84 -13.45 -28.75
CA VAL A 10 -14.22 -14.74 -29.08
C VAL A 10 -15.13 -15.86 -28.55
N GLY A 11 -15.83 -16.55 -29.47
CA GLY A 11 -16.62 -17.72 -29.13
C GLY A 11 -17.81 -17.47 -28.19
N GLY A 12 -18.45 -16.27 -28.26
CA GLY A 12 -19.57 -15.91 -27.38
C GLY A 12 -19.20 -15.27 -26.06
N TRP A 13 -17.92 -15.11 -25.76
CA TRP A 13 -17.41 -14.40 -24.59
C TRP A 13 -16.95 -13.00 -24.99
N LEU A 14 -17.54 -11.99 -24.36
CA LEU A 14 -17.16 -10.57 -24.53
C LEU A 14 -15.98 -10.25 -23.62
N PHE A 15 -14.77 -10.15 -24.17
CA PHE A 15 -13.61 -9.64 -23.45
C PHE A 15 -13.46 -8.15 -23.71
N THR A 16 -13.65 -7.33 -22.67
CA THR A 16 -13.42 -5.89 -22.73
C THR A 16 -11.99 -5.59 -22.33
N PHE A 17 -11.15 -5.20 -23.31
CA PHE A 17 -9.76 -4.84 -23.06
C PHE A 17 -9.62 -3.32 -22.96
N ASN A 18 -9.15 -2.84 -21.82
CA ASN A 18 -8.74 -1.45 -21.64
C ASN A 18 -7.23 -1.36 -21.81
N VAL A 19 -6.80 -0.86 -22.98
CA VAL A 19 -5.36 -0.79 -23.35
C VAL A 19 -4.55 0.02 -22.34
N GLY A 20 -5.11 1.12 -21.81
CA GLY A 20 -4.43 1.94 -20.80
C GLY A 20 -4.11 1.18 -19.52
N TYR A 21 -5.02 0.32 -19.08
CA TYR A 21 -4.82 -0.50 -17.89
C TYR A 21 -3.66 -1.50 -18.05
N TYR A 22 -3.59 -2.16 -19.21
CA TYR A 22 -2.50 -3.10 -19.48
C TYR A 22 -1.14 -2.39 -19.65
N VAL A 23 -1.12 -1.24 -20.33
CA VAL A 23 0.10 -0.43 -20.46
C VAL A 23 0.60 0.03 -19.10
N ALA A 24 -0.30 0.52 -18.23
CA ALA A 24 0.06 0.92 -16.87
C ALA A 24 0.59 -0.27 -16.05
N GLY A 25 -0.05 -1.44 -16.15
CA GLY A 25 0.39 -2.67 -15.49
C GLY A 25 1.78 -3.12 -15.93
N ILE A 26 2.05 -3.10 -17.24
CA ILE A 26 3.37 -3.45 -17.80
C ILE A 26 4.43 -2.47 -17.33
N LEU A 27 4.17 -1.16 -17.39
CA LEU A 27 5.10 -0.13 -16.93
C LEU A 27 5.35 -0.23 -15.42
N MET A 28 4.34 -0.57 -14.62
CA MET A 28 4.49 -0.85 -13.19
C MET A 28 5.44 -2.04 -12.96
N LEU A 29 5.28 -3.14 -13.69
CA LEU A 29 6.14 -4.32 -13.58
C LEU A 29 7.59 -4.01 -13.99
N ILE A 30 7.79 -3.27 -15.08
CA ILE A 30 9.12 -2.83 -15.54
C ILE A 30 9.77 -1.94 -14.47
N SER A 31 9.05 -0.96 -13.94
CA SER A 31 9.52 -0.05 -12.90
C SER A 31 9.90 -0.81 -11.63
N PHE A 32 9.10 -1.78 -11.24
CA PHE A 32 9.37 -2.64 -10.09
C PHE A 32 10.63 -3.50 -10.31
N TYR A 33 10.78 -4.08 -11.50
CA TYR A 33 11.98 -4.84 -11.86
C TYR A 33 13.25 -3.97 -11.82
N ILE A 34 13.20 -2.76 -12.38
CA ILE A 34 14.31 -1.80 -12.32
C ILE A 34 14.65 -1.45 -10.87
N SER A 35 13.63 -1.24 -10.00
CA SER A 35 13.83 -0.96 -8.59
C SER A 35 14.55 -2.12 -7.89
N ILE A 36 14.15 -3.37 -8.10
CA ILE A 36 14.85 -4.54 -7.55
C ILE A 36 16.31 -4.55 -7.99
N ARG A 37 16.58 -4.26 -9.25
CA ARG A 37 17.92 -4.22 -9.82
C ARG A 37 18.80 -3.15 -9.16
N ILE A 38 18.24 -1.94 -8.95
CA ILE A 38 18.91 -0.83 -8.26
C ILE A 38 19.22 -1.23 -6.81
N PHE A 39 18.24 -1.78 -6.08
CA PHE A 39 18.42 -2.16 -4.66
C PHE A 39 19.43 -3.30 -4.46
N ARG A 40 19.59 -4.19 -5.44
CA ARG A 40 20.57 -5.29 -5.40
C ARG A 40 21.94 -4.88 -5.92
N SER A 41 22.09 -3.72 -6.54
CA SER A 41 23.36 -3.22 -7.07
C SER A 41 24.29 -2.71 -5.95
N PRO A 42 25.61 -2.55 -6.22
CA PRO A 42 26.53 -1.89 -5.30
C PRO A 42 26.06 -0.48 -4.90
N PHE A 43 25.42 0.25 -5.81
CA PHE A 43 24.82 1.54 -5.54
C PHE A 43 23.73 1.46 -4.45
N GLY A 44 22.85 0.47 -4.52
CA GLY A 44 21.82 0.25 -3.50
C GLY A 44 22.40 -0.15 -2.13
N MET A 45 23.52 -0.86 -2.11
CA MET A 45 24.24 -1.14 -0.85
C MET A 45 24.82 0.13 -0.24
N MET A 46 25.43 1.01 -1.05
CA MET A 46 25.95 2.29 -0.60
C MET A 46 24.84 3.20 -0.05
N LEU A 47 23.69 3.26 -0.72
CA LEU A 47 22.52 4.02 -0.21
C LEU A 47 22.04 3.51 1.16
N ARG A 48 22.04 2.20 1.38
CA ARG A 48 21.69 1.62 2.70
C ARG A 48 22.72 1.97 3.77
N ALA A 49 23.99 1.98 3.43
CA ALA A 49 25.06 2.39 4.33
C ALA A 49 24.95 3.88 4.68
N VAL A 50 24.71 4.74 3.71
CA VAL A 50 24.47 6.20 3.91
C VAL A 50 23.23 6.42 4.78
N LYS A 51 22.13 5.67 4.56
CA LYS A 51 20.91 5.72 5.39
C LYS A 51 21.20 5.38 6.85
N SER A 52 22.06 4.39 7.11
CA SER A 52 22.35 3.94 8.48
C SER A 52 23.19 4.96 9.24
N ASN A 53 24.23 5.53 8.65
CA ASN A 53 25.04 6.57 9.26
C ASN A 53 25.86 7.35 8.22
N GLN A 54 25.36 8.51 7.82
CA GLN A 54 25.99 9.37 6.82
C GLN A 54 27.36 9.90 7.27
N GLN A 55 27.51 10.24 8.56
CA GLN A 55 28.77 10.78 9.08
C GLN A 55 29.88 9.71 9.03
N ARG A 56 29.58 8.49 9.44
CA ARG A 56 30.53 7.38 9.39
C ARG A 56 31.04 7.12 7.97
N MET A 57 30.13 7.19 6.98
CA MET A 57 30.52 7.03 5.57
C MET A 57 31.45 8.16 5.10
N ASN A 58 31.21 9.40 5.53
CA ASN A 58 32.11 10.51 5.20
C ASN A 58 33.51 10.34 5.83
N TYR A 59 33.59 9.81 7.05
CA TYR A 59 34.88 9.52 7.69
C TYR A 59 35.69 8.41 6.99
N THR A 60 35.04 7.51 6.27
CA THR A 60 35.73 6.49 5.43
C THR A 60 36.20 7.05 4.08
N GLY A 61 36.06 8.37 3.85
CA GLY A 61 36.47 9.03 2.60
C GLY A 61 35.41 8.98 1.49
N LEU A 62 34.24 8.40 1.74
CA LEU A 62 33.16 8.34 0.75
C LEU A 62 32.38 9.66 0.71
N ASN A 63 32.32 10.30 -0.47
CA ASN A 63 31.42 11.43 -0.64
C ASN A 63 29.98 10.98 -0.77
N THR A 64 29.16 11.25 0.27
CA THR A 64 27.75 10.82 0.34
C THR A 64 26.79 11.66 -0.48
N LYS A 65 27.18 12.92 -0.83
CA LYS A 65 26.31 13.85 -1.56
C LYS A 65 25.82 13.33 -2.91
N PRO A 66 26.68 12.80 -3.83
CA PRO A 66 26.21 12.30 -5.11
C PRO A 66 25.27 11.10 -4.99
N TYR A 67 25.44 10.24 -3.98
CA TYR A 67 24.55 9.11 -3.74
C TYR A 67 23.15 9.57 -3.32
N THR A 68 23.08 10.55 -2.42
CA THR A 68 21.80 11.14 -1.98
C THR A 68 21.12 11.88 -3.13
N LEU A 69 21.88 12.65 -3.92
CA LEU A 69 21.35 13.33 -5.10
C LEU A 69 20.80 12.35 -6.13
N ALA A 70 21.55 11.28 -6.44
CA ALA A 70 21.11 10.27 -7.37
C ALA A 70 19.83 9.56 -6.90
N ALA A 71 19.72 9.26 -5.59
CA ALA A 71 18.50 8.68 -5.02
C ALA A 71 17.30 9.62 -5.18
N PHE A 72 17.49 10.92 -4.94
CA PHE A 72 16.46 11.93 -5.12
C PHE A 72 16.01 12.05 -6.58
N VAL A 73 16.95 12.09 -7.53
CA VAL A 73 16.65 12.14 -8.96
C VAL A 73 15.89 10.90 -9.41
N ILE A 74 16.33 9.71 -9.01
CA ILE A 74 15.63 8.45 -9.35
C ILE A 74 14.21 8.47 -8.78
N SER A 75 14.01 8.88 -7.53
CA SER A 75 12.68 9.01 -6.92
C SER A 75 11.79 10.00 -7.71
N GLY A 76 12.34 11.14 -8.12
CA GLY A 76 11.64 12.12 -8.95
C GLY A 76 11.24 11.57 -10.32
N MET A 77 12.10 10.77 -10.96
CA MET A 77 11.77 10.10 -12.23
C MET A 77 10.60 9.12 -12.09
N TYR A 78 10.57 8.33 -11.00
CA TYR A 78 9.44 7.43 -10.70
C TYR A 78 8.15 8.21 -10.45
N ALA A 79 8.22 9.29 -9.69
CA ALA A 79 7.06 10.15 -9.42
C ALA A 79 6.52 10.79 -10.72
N GLY A 80 7.42 11.28 -11.60
CA GLY A 80 7.05 11.82 -12.91
C GLY A 80 6.40 10.79 -13.81
N LEU A 81 6.93 9.56 -13.85
CA LEU A 81 6.35 8.46 -14.61
C LEU A 81 4.95 8.10 -14.09
N ALA A 82 4.78 8.00 -12.77
CA ALA A 82 3.48 7.73 -12.15
C ALA A 82 2.46 8.83 -12.43
N GLY A 83 2.87 10.09 -12.35
CA GLY A 83 2.03 11.24 -12.68
C GLY A 83 1.62 11.29 -14.16
N GLY A 84 2.55 10.97 -15.06
CA GLY A 84 2.27 10.87 -16.50
C GLY A 84 1.28 9.76 -16.84
N LEU A 85 1.41 8.59 -16.21
CA LEU A 85 0.44 7.50 -16.35
C LEU A 85 -0.93 7.88 -15.81
N LEU A 86 -0.98 8.52 -14.66
CA LEU A 86 -2.23 8.95 -14.06
C LEU A 86 -2.95 9.97 -14.94
N SER A 87 -2.24 10.95 -15.49
CA SER A 87 -2.81 11.97 -16.39
C SER A 87 -3.28 11.39 -17.72
N SER A 88 -2.67 10.30 -18.19
CA SER A 88 -3.08 9.62 -19.42
C SER A 88 -4.36 8.78 -19.24
N MET A 89 -4.63 8.34 -18.01
CA MET A 89 -5.81 7.53 -17.68
C MET A 89 -7.00 8.38 -17.20
N ASP A 90 -6.71 9.47 -16.50
CA ASP A 90 -7.72 10.38 -15.97
C ASP A 90 -7.68 11.70 -16.77
N PRO A 91 -8.73 12.00 -17.58
CA PRO A 91 -8.78 13.21 -18.39
C PRO A 91 -8.85 14.50 -17.56
N LEU A 92 -9.22 14.40 -16.27
CA LEU A 92 -9.25 15.49 -15.31
C LEU A 92 -8.04 15.39 -14.37
N ALA A 93 -6.83 15.65 -14.88
CA ALA A 93 -5.66 15.86 -14.05
C ALA A 93 -5.77 17.21 -13.32
N GLY A 94 -6.67 17.28 -12.33
CA GLY A 94 -6.95 18.50 -11.58
C GLY A 94 -5.79 18.93 -10.69
N ALA A 95 -5.71 20.25 -10.46
CA ALA A 95 -4.72 20.87 -9.57
C ALA A 95 -4.83 20.36 -8.11
N GLU A 96 -5.94 19.78 -7.72
CA GLU A 96 -6.17 19.17 -6.40
C GLU A 96 -5.13 18.07 -6.09
N ARG A 97 -4.66 17.34 -7.12
CA ARG A 97 -3.64 16.29 -6.96
C ARG A 97 -2.22 16.84 -6.75
N MET A 98 -2.00 18.13 -7.01
CA MET A 98 -0.74 18.83 -6.72
C MET A 98 -0.69 19.38 -5.30
N HIS A 99 -1.77 19.27 -4.55
CA HIS A 99 -1.83 19.73 -3.17
C HIS A 99 -0.91 18.88 -2.28
N TRP A 100 -0.31 19.50 -1.27
CA TRP A 100 0.61 18.81 -0.35
C TRP A 100 -0.04 17.63 0.38
N THR A 101 -1.36 17.65 0.58
CA THR A 101 -2.13 16.56 1.19
C THR A 101 -2.05 15.26 0.38
N ALA A 102 -2.07 15.34 -0.95
CA ALA A 102 -1.89 14.17 -1.81
C ALA A 102 -0.51 13.52 -1.63
N SER A 103 0.54 14.35 -1.50
CA SER A 103 1.88 13.85 -1.18
C SER A 103 1.92 13.18 0.20
N GLY A 104 1.22 13.76 1.19
CA GLY A 104 1.08 13.19 2.53
C GLY A 104 0.42 11.81 2.51
N GLU A 105 -0.64 11.64 1.72
CA GLU A 105 -1.34 10.37 1.56
C GLU A 105 -0.41 9.28 1.01
N ILE A 106 0.40 9.60 -0.01
CA ILE A 106 1.38 8.66 -0.58
C ILE A 106 2.43 8.24 0.46
N VAL A 107 2.90 9.19 1.28
CA VAL A 107 3.86 8.90 2.36
C VAL A 107 3.23 7.97 3.40
N ILE A 108 1.99 8.22 3.80
CA ILE A 108 1.25 7.37 4.74
C ILE A 108 1.09 5.95 4.17
N MET A 109 0.72 5.80 2.90
CA MET A 109 0.65 4.49 2.24
C MET A 109 1.98 3.75 2.28
N ALA A 110 3.09 4.45 2.04
CA ALA A 110 4.43 3.86 2.08
C ALA A 110 4.83 3.42 3.49
N ILE A 111 4.51 4.21 4.51
CA ILE A 111 4.78 3.87 5.92
C ILE A 111 3.94 2.68 6.35
N LEU A 112 2.64 2.69 6.03
CA LEU A 112 1.69 1.63 6.35
C LEU A 112 2.16 0.28 5.80
N GLY A 113 2.62 0.27 4.55
CA GLY A 113 3.14 -0.94 3.92
C GLY A 113 4.46 -1.44 4.51
N GLY A 114 5.30 -0.51 5.00
CA GLY A 114 6.62 -0.79 5.58
C GLY A 114 7.77 -0.19 4.79
N VAL A 115 8.36 0.89 5.31
CA VAL A 115 9.44 1.69 4.69
C VAL A 115 10.73 0.90 4.45
N GLY A 116 10.88 -0.25 5.11
CA GLY A 116 12.08 -1.10 4.99
C GLY A 116 12.07 -2.06 3.80
N THR A 117 10.93 -2.22 3.13
CA THR A 117 10.72 -3.24 2.09
C THR A 117 10.30 -2.61 0.76
N LEU A 118 10.72 -3.21 -0.36
CA LEU A 118 10.34 -2.74 -1.69
C LEU A 118 8.86 -3.03 -2.02
N ILE A 119 8.32 -4.11 -1.44
CA ILE A 119 6.92 -4.54 -1.62
C ILE A 119 5.98 -3.73 -0.72
N GLY A 120 6.50 -3.16 0.37
CA GLY A 120 5.72 -2.41 1.36
C GLY A 120 4.80 -1.37 0.76
N PRO A 121 5.30 -0.40 0.00
CA PRO A 121 4.46 0.66 -0.58
C PRO A 121 3.35 0.13 -1.49
N ILE A 122 3.56 -0.98 -2.19
CA ILE A 122 2.54 -1.60 -3.05
C ILE A 122 1.41 -2.19 -2.20
N VAL A 123 1.78 -2.93 -1.15
CA VAL A 123 0.80 -3.51 -0.20
C VAL A 123 0.05 -2.39 0.55
N GLY A 124 0.77 -1.36 0.98
CA GLY A 124 0.17 -0.22 1.67
C GLY A 124 -0.80 0.56 0.79
N ALA A 125 -0.47 0.80 -0.48
CA ALA A 125 -1.36 1.43 -1.44
C ALA A 125 -2.61 0.59 -1.71
N GLY A 126 -2.46 -0.72 -1.92
CA GLY A 126 -3.58 -1.64 -2.11
C GLY A 126 -4.50 -1.68 -0.89
N PHE A 127 -3.93 -1.74 0.30
CA PHE A 127 -4.68 -1.71 1.56
C PHE A 127 -5.44 -0.39 1.72
N ASN A 128 -4.78 0.74 1.51
CA ASN A 128 -5.40 2.06 1.62
C ASN A 128 -6.57 2.21 0.64
N GLU A 129 -6.39 1.85 -0.62
CA GLU A 129 -7.42 1.97 -1.66
C GLU A 129 -8.60 1.03 -1.38
N TYR A 130 -8.34 -0.18 -0.89
CA TYR A 130 -9.38 -1.12 -0.49
C TYR A 130 -10.24 -0.58 0.65
N PHE A 131 -9.60 -0.10 1.73
CA PHE A 131 -10.31 0.50 2.86
C PHE A 131 -11.06 1.77 2.49
N LYS A 132 -10.45 2.64 1.69
CA LYS A 132 -11.09 3.85 1.15
C LYS A 132 -12.38 3.51 0.40
N ASN A 133 -12.34 2.50 -0.46
CA ASN A 133 -13.51 2.03 -1.20
C ASN A 133 -14.60 1.44 -0.31
N ILE A 134 -14.24 0.72 0.74
CA ILE A 134 -15.23 0.19 1.70
C ILE A 134 -15.85 1.33 2.49
N LEU A 135 -15.03 2.17 3.12
CA LEU A 135 -15.49 3.25 3.99
C LEU A 135 -16.33 4.29 3.23
N SER A 136 -15.99 4.57 1.96
CA SER A 136 -16.74 5.49 1.12
C SER A 136 -18.09 4.95 0.64
N LYS A 137 -18.25 3.62 0.59
CA LYS A 137 -19.52 2.96 0.19
C LYS A 137 -20.50 2.81 1.35
N ILE A 138 -20.03 2.92 2.58
CA ILE A 138 -20.89 2.88 3.76
C ILE A 138 -21.58 4.25 3.88
N ASN A 139 -22.74 4.37 3.26
CA ASN A 139 -23.62 5.55 3.35
C ASN A 139 -24.63 5.35 4.49
N ASP A 140 -25.27 6.46 4.91
CA ASP A 140 -26.28 6.46 5.96
C ASP A 140 -27.36 5.40 5.75
N GLY A 141 -27.77 5.15 4.50
CA GLY A 141 -28.75 4.12 4.16
C GLY A 141 -28.29 2.70 4.46
N VAL A 142 -27.01 2.40 4.28
CA VAL A 142 -26.43 1.08 4.62
C VAL A 142 -26.29 0.94 6.14
N LEU A 143 -25.96 2.03 6.84
CA LEU A 143 -25.88 2.05 8.29
C LEU A 143 -27.26 1.77 8.93
N HIS A 144 -28.31 2.46 8.46
CA HIS A 144 -29.68 2.21 8.91
C HIS A 144 -30.15 0.80 8.60
N GLN A 145 -29.81 0.23 7.44
CA GLN A 145 -30.16 -1.13 7.07
C GLN A 145 -29.44 -2.19 7.95
N TRP A 146 -28.21 -1.91 8.38
CA TRP A 146 -27.46 -2.81 9.27
C TRP A 146 -27.88 -2.70 10.74
N LEU A 147 -28.32 -1.51 11.18
CA LEU A 147 -28.74 -1.25 12.53
C LEU A 147 -30.25 -1.36 12.74
N SER A 148 -31.03 -1.67 11.70
CA SER A 148 -32.50 -1.82 11.79
C SER A 148 -32.97 -2.92 12.77
N PHE A 149 -32.01 -3.69 13.30
CA PHE A 149 -32.26 -4.67 14.37
C PHE A 149 -32.32 -4.05 15.78
N LEU A 150 -31.91 -2.77 15.93
CA LEU A 150 -31.92 -2.06 17.23
C LEU A 150 -33.18 -1.18 17.39
N PRO A 151 -33.65 -0.94 18.64
CA PRO A 151 -34.71 0.03 18.93
C PRO A 151 -34.34 1.44 18.44
N ASP A 152 -35.33 2.17 17.85
CA ASP A 152 -35.17 3.46 17.17
C ASP A 152 -34.37 4.52 17.94
N GLY A 153 -34.42 4.52 19.29
CA GLY A 153 -33.68 5.47 20.11
C GLY A 153 -32.18 5.21 20.19
N LEU A 154 -31.76 3.95 20.21
CA LEU A 154 -30.36 3.53 20.21
C LEU A 154 -29.76 3.58 18.80
N GLU A 155 -30.58 3.25 17.80
CA GLU A 155 -30.20 3.33 16.39
C GLU A 155 -29.76 4.75 16.02
N ASN A 156 -30.60 5.74 16.30
CA ASN A 156 -30.31 7.15 15.98
C ASN A 156 -29.07 7.69 16.72
N PHE A 157 -28.83 7.25 17.97
CA PHE A 157 -27.65 7.66 18.72
C PHE A 157 -26.36 7.04 18.15
N ILE A 158 -26.41 5.75 17.83
CA ILE A 158 -25.27 5.03 17.25
C ILE A 158 -24.99 5.52 15.83
N VAL A 159 -26.02 5.68 15.00
CA VAL A 159 -25.89 6.24 13.64
C VAL A 159 -25.34 7.66 13.71
N GLY A 160 -25.76 8.50 14.66
CA GLY A 160 -25.22 9.85 14.85
C GLY A 160 -23.72 9.86 15.17
N ILE A 161 -23.24 8.93 15.97
CA ILE A 161 -21.81 8.78 16.27
C ILE A 161 -21.07 8.18 15.07
N LEU A 162 -21.59 7.11 14.47
CA LEU A 162 -20.96 6.46 13.31
C LEU A 162 -20.92 7.38 12.09
N HIS A 163 -21.91 8.25 11.89
CA HIS A 163 -21.91 9.23 10.80
C HIS A 163 -20.69 10.15 10.84
N TYR A 164 -20.20 10.51 12.04
CA TYR A 164 -18.97 11.26 12.20
C TYR A 164 -17.73 10.45 11.79
N PHE A 165 -17.78 9.12 11.94
CA PHE A 165 -16.65 8.22 11.66
C PHE A 165 -16.68 7.63 10.24
N VAL A 166 -17.84 7.36 9.68
CA VAL A 166 -17.96 6.54 8.46
C VAL A 166 -18.47 7.35 7.27
N GLY A 167 -19.41 8.24 7.37
CA GLY A 167 -19.94 9.04 6.27
C GLY A 167 -18.99 10.16 5.84
N LYS A 168 -19.27 11.39 6.29
CA LYS A 168 -18.43 12.56 6.00
C LYS A 168 -17.05 12.50 6.67
N GLY A 169 -16.93 11.75 7.77
CA GLY A 169 -15.71 11.60 8.58
C GLY A 169 -14.82 10.41 8.23
N TRP A 170 -15.00 9.76 7.08
CA TRP A 170 -14.22 8.57 6.70
C TRP A 170 -12.69 8.80 6.74
N HIS A 171 -12.22 10.03 6.49
CA HIS A 171 -10.82 10.40 6.63
C HIS A 171 -10.31 10.27 8.06
N LEU A 172 -11.15 10.59 9.06
CA LEU A 172 -10.81 10.45 10.47
C LEU A 172 -10.66 8.97 10.85
N THR A 173 -11.60 8.15 10.40
CA THR A 173 -11.55 6.68 10.63
C THR A 173 -10.33 6.07 9.95
N LEU A 174 -10.00 6.50 8.75
CA LEU A 174 -8.83 6.05 8.02
C LEU A 174 -7.53 6.48 8.72
N GLY A 175 -7.48 7.71 9.25
CA GLY A 175 -6.36 8.20 10.06
C GLY A 175 -6.20 7.44 11.37
N LEU A 176 -7.29 7.13 12.06
CA LEU A 176 -7.28 6.33 13.28
C LEU A 176 -6.84 4.89 13.01
N LEU A 177 -7.33 4.29 11.93
CA LEU A 177 -6.91 2.97 11.47
C LEU A 177 -5.39 2.95 11.16
N PHE A 178 -4.87 3.98 10.49
CA PHE A 178 -3.45 4.12 10.24
C PHE A 178 -2.64 4.22 11.53
N MET A 179 -3.11 5.05 12.48
CA MET A 179 -2.47 5.18 13.77
C MET A 179 -2.42 3.83 14.51
N MET A 180 -3.52 3.09 14.50
CA MET A 180 -3.60 1.77 15.09
C MET A 180 -2.60 0.79 14.44
N VAL A 181 -2.56 0.75 13.10
CA VAL A 181 -1.63 -0.14 12.38
C VAL A 181 -0.18 0.22 12.69
N ILE A 182 0.19 1.50 12.71
CA ILE A 182 1.57 1.94 12.99
C ILE A 182 1.98 1.60 14.43
N ILE A 183 1.08 1.74 15.41
CA ILE A 183 1.37 1.40 16.81
C ILE A 183 1.53 -0.11 17.00
N PHE A 184 0.66 -0.92 16.40
CA PHE A 184 0.71 -2.39 16.57
C PHE A 184 1.73 -3.07 15.65
N LEU A 185 2.04 -2.48 14.48
CA LEU A 185 2.96 -3.02 13.49
C LEU A 185 4.05 -2.00 13.13
N PRO A 186 5.03 -1.78 13.99
CA PRO A 186 6.08 -0.77 13.75
C PRO A 186 6.92 -1.01 12.49
N GLY A 187 6.92 -2.23 11.95
CA GLY A 187 7.55 -2.58 10.67
C GLY A 187 6.61 -2.57 9.47
N GLY A 188 5.37 -2.08 9.63
CA GLY A 188 4.34 -2.05 8.59
C GLY A 188 3.66 -3.40 8.35
N LEU A 189 2.69 -3.40 7.44
CA LEU A 189 1.87 -4.59 7.11
C LEU A 189 2.71 -5.79 6.63
N VAL A 190 3.79 -5.54 5.89
CA VAL A 190 4.66 -6.61 5.38
C VAL A 190 5.40 -7.33 6.50
N GLU A 191 5.94 -6.60 7.49
CA GLU A 191 6.59 -7.21 8.64
C GLU A 191 5.59 -7.93 9.54
N GLY A 192 4.40 -7.35 9.74
CA GLY A 192 3.30 -7.98 10.45
C GLY A 192 2.88 -9.30 9.82
N GLY A 193 2.72 -9.32 8.50
CA GLY A 193 2.42 -10.55 7.75
C GLY A 193 3.51 -11.61 7.88
N GLN A 194 4.77 -11.22 7.86
CA GLN A 194 5.90 -12.14 8.06
C GLN A 194 5.95 -12.70 9.50
N ARG A 195 5.64 -11.88 10.50
CA ARG A 195 5.55 -12.32 11.90
C ARG A 195 4.42 -13.34 12.10
N LEU A 196 3.24 -13.06 11.55
CA LEU A 196 2.11 -13.99 11.58
C LEU A 196 2.45 -15.31 10.85
N ALA A 197 3.03 -15.24 9.65
CA ALA A 197 3.43 -16.43 8.90
C ALA A 197 4.46 -17.28 9.66
N LYS A 198 5.39 -16.65 10.39
CA LYS A 198 6.35 -17.36 11.23
C LYS A 198 5.67 -18.04 12.43
N MET A 199 4.68 -17.39 13.05
CA MET A 199 3.92 -17.99 14.16
C MET A 199 3.14 -19.22 13.71
N PHE A 200 2.47 -19.15 12.56
CA PHE A 200 1.75 -20.29 11.98
C PHE A 200 2.67 -21.44 11.58
N LYS A 201 3.86 -21.13 11.06
CA LYS A 201 4.85 -22.15 10.70
C LYS A 201 5.42 -22.85 11.92
N ARG A 202 5.64 -22.11 13.02
CA ARG A 202 6.16 -22.69 14.28
C ARG A 202 5.14 -23.63 14.91
N LYS A 203 3.85 -23.25 14.92
CA LYS A 203 2.76 -24.13 15.43
C LYS A 203 2.66 -25.45 14.67
N LYS A 204 2.89 -25.43 13.35
CA LYS A 204 2.85 -26.64 12.52
C LYS A 204 4.04 -27.58 12.73
N THR A 205 5.16 -27.07 13.27
CA THR A 205 6.36 -27.88 13.56
C THR A 205 6.25 -28.55 14.93
N ASP A 206 5.61 -27.90 15.92
CA ASP A 206 5.36 -28.48 17.24
C ASP A 206 4.32 -29.61 17.18
N ASP A 207 3.26 -29.50 16.39
CA ASP A 207 2.26 -30.56 16.18
C ASP A 207 2.82 -31.80 15.46
N GLY A 208 3.93 -31.65 14.71
CA GLY A 208 4.58 -32.76 13.99
C GLY A 208 5.62 -33.52 14.81
N SER A 209 6.08 -32.98 15.96
CA SER A 209 7.11 -33.62 16.77
C SER A 209 6.55 -34.55 17.87
N ASP A 210 5.29 -34.36 18.26
CA ASP A 210 4.67 -35.20 19.30
C ASP A 210 4.17 -36.56 18.80
N SER A 211 4.10 -36.78 17.48
CA SER A 211 3.64 -38.05 16.92
C SER A 211 4.73 -39.13 16.81
N ASN A 212 5.98 -38.84 17.14
CA ASN A 212 7.13 -39.78 16.93
C ASN A 212 7.77 -40.27 18.22
N ASN A 213 7.19 -40.00 19.40
CA ASN A 213 7.65 -40.52 20.68
C ASN A 213 6.63 -41.52 21.26
N THR A 214 6.43 -42.64 20.59
CA THR A 214 5.87 -43.84 21.22
C THR A 214 7.07 -44.73 21.64
N PRO A 215 7.27 -45.04 22.95
CA PRO A 215 8.28 -46.00 23.35
C PRO A 215 7.83 -47.41 22.89
N ALA A 216 8.70 -48.08 22.16
CA ALA A 216 8.55 -49.50 21.92
C ALA A 216 8.89 -50.25 23.21
N GLU A 217 7.86 -50.88 23.80
CA GLU A 217 8.04 -51.97 24.75
C GLU A 217 8.33 -53.26 24.01
#